data_74415ab33df9f378bb225fb7b34e5f67
#
_entry.id   74415ab33df9f378bb225fb7b34e5f67
#
_cell.length_a   1.000
_cell.length_b   1.000
_cell.length_c   1.000
_cell.angle_alpha   90.00
_cell.angle_beta   90.00
_cell.angle_gamma   90.00
#
_symmetry.space_group_name_H-M   'P 1'
#
loop_
_entity.id
_entity.type
_entity.pdbx_description
1 polymer ?
#
loop_
_entity_poly.entity_id
_entity_poly.type
_entity_poly.pdbx_seq_one_letter_code
_entity_poly.pdbx_strand_id
1 'polypeptide(L)'
;MAVLENLEPKKVFHFFEEISEVPRGTFNIKGISDYCTKFAKDRNLEVVQDEVGNVVIKKPGTTGYENSAPVILQGHMDMVCEKRPDSNHDFTKDPLELQIVDGNVVAKDTTLGGDNGIALAMAMALLDSCLLYTSPSPRDGATSR
;
A
#
# COMPACT_ATOMS: atom_id res chain seq x y z
N MET A 1 -15.83 5.07 -8.19
CA MET A 1 -15.20 6.39 -8.44
C MET A 1 -14.12 6.59 -7.38
N ALA A 2 -12.92 6.91 -7.81
CA ALA A 2 -11.80 7.09 -6.89
C ALA A 2 -12.02 8.35 -6.03
N VAL A 3 -12.09 8.16 -4.72
CA VAL A 3 -12.36 9.25 -3.76
C VAL A 3 -11.10 10.08 -3.51
N LEU A 4 -9.93 9.42 -3.56
CA LEU A 4 -8.65 10.01 -3.20
C LEU A 4 -7.81 10.46 -4.41
N GLU A 5 -8.33 10.37 -5.64
CA GLU A 5 -7.59 10.60 -6.89
C GLU A 5 -6.93 11.99 -7.02
N ASN A 6 -7.46 12.98 -6.32
CA ASN A 6 -6.96 14.35 -6.35
C ASN A 6 -5.99 14.69 -5.21
N LEU A 7 -5.69 13.73 -4.34
CA LEU A 7 -4.76 13.93 -3.24
C LEU A 7 -3.31 13.67 -3.67
N GLU A 8 -2.39 14.40 -3.08
CA GLU A 8 -0.94 14.22 -3.28
C GLU A 8 -0.30 13.64 -2.00
N PRO A 9 0.64 12.70 -2.12
CA PRO A 9 1.20 12.11 -3.35
C PRO A 9 0.22 11.11 -4.00
N LYS A 10 -0.08 11.28 -5.28
CA LYS A 10 -1.11 10.50 -6.00
C LYS A 10 -0.96 8.99 -5.86
N LYS A 11 0.25 8.46 -6.03
CA LYS A 11 0.48 7.01 -5.95
C LYS A 11 0.23 6.44 -4.56
N VAL A 12 0.58 7.19 -3.51
CA VAL A 12 0.32 6.75 -2.13
C VAL A 12 -1.18 6.63 -1.88
N PHE A 13 -1.94 7.67 -2.24
CA PHE A 13 -3.39 7.65 -2.06
C PHE A 13 -4.10 6.66 -2.98
N HIS A 14 -3.60 6.46 -4.20
CA HIS A 14 -4.08 5.41 -5.08
C HIS A 14 -3.96 4.01 -4.44
N PHE A 15 -2.77 3.65 -3.94
CA PHE A 15 -2.59 2.37 -3.27
C PHE A 15 -3.32 2.27 -1.93
N PHE A 16 -3.44 3.38 -1.20
CA PHE A 16 -4.24 3.40 0.02
C PHE A 16 -5.72 3.10 -0.28
N GLU A 17 -6.25 3.66 -1.35
CA GLU A 17 -7.62 3.38 -1.80
C GLU A 17 -7.78 1.91 -2.22
N GLU A 18 -6.85 1.38 -3.03
CA GLU A 18 -6.88 -0.04 -3.43
C GLU A 18 -6.84 -1.00 -2.25
N ILE A 19 -5.96 -0.80 -1.27
CA ILE A 19 -5.92 -1.67 -0.08
C ILE A 19 -7.16 -1.53 0.80
N SER A 20 -7.84 -0.39 0.76
CA SER A 20 -9.09 -0.17 1.48
C SER A 20 -10.28 -0.91 0.86
N GLU A 21 -10.18 -1.30 -0.42
CA GLU A 21 -11.12 -2.20 -1.08
C GLU A 21 -11.01 -3.66 -0.59
N VAL A 22 -9.88 -4.01 0.03
CA VAL A 22 -9.61 -5.39 0.47
C VAL A 22 -9.90 -5.52 1.96
N PRO A 23 -10.88 -6.36 2.37
CA PRO A 23 -11.10 -6.69 3.77
C PRO A 23 -9.81 -7.25 4.39
N ARG A 24 -9.35 -6.64 5.50
CA ARG A 24 -8.05 -6.94 6.10
C ARG A 24 -8.03 -6.86 7.63
N GLY A 25 -9.10 -7.32 8.25
CA GLY A 25 -9.12 -7.46 9.71
C GLY A 25 -8.03 -8.42 10.20
N THR A 26 -7.60 -8.27 11.46
CA THR A 26 -6.46 -9.00 12.05
C THR A 26 -6.53 -10.53 11.83
N PHE A 27 -7.72 -11.11 11.80
CA PHE A 27 -7.90 -12.55 11.54
C PHE A 27 -8.34 -12.87 10.09
N ASN A 28 -8.32 -11.88 9.20
CA ASN A 28 -8.73 -12.01 7.80
C ASN A 28 -7.70 -11.38 6.86
N ILE A 29 -6.45 -11.83 6.94
CA ILE A 29 -5.34 -11.23 6.20
C ILE A 29 -5.06 -11.86 4.84
N LYS A 30 -5.71 -12.99 4.52
CA LYS A 30 -5.41 -13.71 3.27
C LYS A 30 -5.61 -12.83 2.04
N GLY A 31 -6.70 -12.08 1.97
CA GLY A 31 -7.00 -11.22 0.83
C GLY A 31 -5.93 -10.16 0.59
N ILE A 32 -5.52 -9.45 1.66
CA ILE A 32 -4.50 -8.41 1.55
C ILE A 32 -3.11 -8.99 1.28
N SER A 33 -2.79 -10.16 1.83
CA SER A 33 -1.54 -10.87 1.55
C SER A 33 -1.47 -11.29 0.08
N ASP A 34 -2.54 -11.86 -0.46
CA ASP A 34 -2.64 -12.23 -1.87
C ASP A 34 -2.57 -11.00 -2.79
N TYR A 35 -3.20 -9.89 -2.40
CA TYR A 35 -3.11 -8.62 -3.12
C TYR A 35 -1.66 -8.10 -3.19
N CYS A 36 -0.93 -8.08 -2.09
CA CYS A 36 0.48 -7.67 -2.06
C CYS A 36 1.35 -8.59 -2.92
N THR A 37 1.10 -9.89 -2.88
CA THR A 37 1.81 -10.88 -3.71
C THR A 37 1.54 -10.65 -5.19
N LYS A 38 0.28 -10.43 -5.57
CA LYS A 38 -0.11 -10.11 -6.95
C LYS A 38 0.51 -8.80 -7.42
N PHE A 39 0.49 -7.76 -6.58
CA PHE A 39 1.13 -6.48 -6.87
C PHE A 39 2.59 -6.65 -7.30
N ALA A 40 3.35 -7.47 -6.56
CA ALA A 40 4.75 -7.74 -6.87
C ALA A 40 4.92 -8.54 -8.16
N LYS A 41 4.10 -9.58 -8.37
CA LYS A 41 4.14 -10.43 -9.58
C LYS A 41 3.81 -9.63 -10.84
N ASP A 42 2.81 -8.75 -10.80
CA ASP A 42 2.43 -7.92 -11.93
C ASP A 42 3.55 -6.94 -12.35
N ARG A 43 4.51 -6.69 -11.46
CA ARG A 43 5.68 -5.84 -11.68
C ARG A 43 6.98 -6.61 -11.87
N ASN A 44 6.91 -7.93 -11.98
CA ASN A 44 8.07 -8.81 -12.10
C ASN A 44 9.09 -8.65 -10.95
N LEU A 45 8.60 -8.34 -9.76
CA LEU A 45 9.42 -8.28 -8.54
C LEU A 45 9.48 -9.64 -7.89
N GLU A 46 10.63 -9.96 -7.30
CA GLU A 46 10.79 -11.14 -6.46
C GLU A 46 9.88 -11.02 -5.24
N VAL A 47 9.08 -12.04 -4.98
CA VAL A 47 8.14 -12.05 -3.84
C VAL A 47 8.11 -13.41 -3.17
N VAL A 48 8.08 -13.39 -1.85
CA VAL A 48 7.86 -14.56 -1.00
C VAL A 48 6.65 -14.30 -0.13
N GLN A 49 5.71 -15.22 -0.15
CA GLN A 49 4.56 -15.27 0.76
C GLN A 49 4.69 -16.53 1.60
N ASP A 50 4.70 -16.39 2.92
CA ASP A 50 4.79 -17.53 3.81
C ASP A 50 3.42 -18.12 4.17
N GLU A 51 3.43 -19.23 4.92
CA GLU A 51 2.22 -19.97 5.28
C GLU A 51 1.27 -19.18 6.21
N VAL A 52 1.80 -18.20 6.96
CA VAL A 52 1.00 -17.34 7.84
C VAL A 52 0.59 -16.02 7.19
N GLY A 53 0.96 -15.84 5.92
CA GLY A 53 0.55 -14.70 5.12
C GLY A 53 1.47 -13.50 5.14
N ASN A 54 2.67 -13.60 5.73
CA ASN A 54 3.67 -12.54 5.58
C ASN A 54 4.16 -12.46 4.15
N VAL A 55 4.41 -11.26 3.67
CA VAL A 55 4.89 -11.01 2.30
C VAL A 55 6.20 -10.23 2.34
N VAL A 56 7.20 -10.74 1.65
CA VAL A 56 8.47 -10.04 1.42
C VAL A 56 8.62 -9.81 -0.07
N ILE A 57 8.75 -8.54 -0.44
CA ILE A 57 8.96 -8.13 -1.84
C ILE A 57 10.38 -7.56 -1.94
N LYS A 58 11.15 -8.07 -2.88
CA LYS A 58 12.49 -7.59 -3.15
C LYS A 58 12.53 -6.84 -4.46
N LYS A 59 13.14 -5.69 -4.43
CA LYS A 59 13.40 -4.85 -5.58
C LYS A 59 14.90 -4.60 -5.67
N PRO A 60 15.53 -4.86 -6.83
CA PRO A 60 16.95 -4.54 -7.01
C PRO A 60 17.17 -3.04 -6.97
N GLY A 61 18.37 -2.63 -6.60
CA GLY A 61 18.79 -1.24 -6.73
C GLY A 61 18.69 -0.76 -8.17
N THR A 62 18.38 0.52 -8.35
CA THR A 62 18.39 1.15 -9.67
C THR A 62 19.83 1.30 -10.19
N THR A 63 19.99 1.61 -11.47
CA THR A 63 21.30 1.77 -12.12
C THR A 63 22.24 2.67 -11.30
N GLY A 64 23.39 2.15 -10.95
CA GLY A 64 24.39 2.79 -10.09
C GLY A 64 24.25 2.49 -8.60
N TYR A 65 23.16 1.82 -8.17
CA TYR A 65 22.90 1.46 -6.78
C TYR A 65 22.74 -0.05 -6.56
N GLU A 66 23.10 -0.87 -7.54
CA GLU A 66 22.92 -2.31 -7.53
C GLU A 66 23.64 -3.00 -6.36
N ASN A 67 24.76 -2.43 -5.93
CA ASN A 67 25.59 -2.94 -4.84
C ASN A 67 25.40 -2.16 -3.52
N SER A 68 24.41 -1.27 -3.46
CA SER A 68 24.13 -0.54 -2.23
C SER A 68 23.58 -1.47 -1.15
N ALA A 69 23.79 -1.11 0.10
CA ALA A 69 23.21 -1.82 1.23
C ALA A 69 21.66 -1.82 1.10
N PRO A 70 21.00 -2.95 1.37
CA PRO A 70 19.56 -3.03 1.29
C PRO A 70 18.89 -2.16 2.35
N VAL A 71 17.76 -1.56 1.97
CA VAL A 71 16.86 -0.84 2.88
C VAL A 71 15.60 -1.68 3.05
N ILE A 72 15.17 -1.85 4.29
CA ILE A 72 13.95 -2.57 4.62
C ILE A 72 12.87 -1.55 4.96
N LEU A 73 11.75 -1.62 4.24
CA LEU A 73 10.52 -0.92 4.57
C LEU A 73 9.55 -1.94 5.16
N GLN A 74 9.08 -1.71 6.36
CA GLN A 74 8.22 -2.64 7.07
C GLN A 74 6.91 -1.99 7.47
N GLY A 75 5.82 -2.75 7.37
CA GLY A 75 4.51 -2.37 7.85
C GLY A 75 3.65 -3.61 8.05
N HIS A 76 2.59 -3.53 8.85
CA HIS A 76 1.62 -4.61 8.96
C HIS A 76 0.44 -4.37 8.03
N MET A 77 -0.14 -5.47 7.53
CA MET A 77 -1.21 -5.44 6.54
C MET A 77 -2.60 -5.36 7.15
N ASP A 78 -2.76 -5.87 8.35
CA ASP A 78 -4.05 -5.93 9.02
C ASP A 78 -4.46 -4.60 9.64
N MET A 79 -5.72 -4.54 10.07
CA MET A 79 -6.27 -3.40 10.77
C MET A 79 -7.21 -3.84 11.89
N VAL A 80 -7.35 -2.98 12.89
CA VAL A 80 -8.39 -3.10 13.91
C VAL A 80 -9.75 -2.82 13.27
N CYS A 81 -10.71 -3.68 13.54
CA CYS A 81 -12.06 -3.63 12.97
C CYS A 81 -13.06 -3.16 14.01
N GLU A 82 -13.32 -1.87 14.05
CA GLU A 82 -14.34 -1.25 14.89
C GLU A 82 -15.30 -0.45 14.03
N LYS A 83 -16.59 -0.45 14.39
CA LYS A 83 -17.63 0.27 13.68
C LYS A 83 -18.63 0.90 14.62
N ARG A 84 -19.39 1.86 14.13
CA ARG A 84 -20.51 2.43 14.88
C ARG A 84 -21.56 1.36 15.17
N PRO A 85 -22.27 1.45 16.32
CA PRO A 85 -23.27 0.43 16.68
C PRO A 85 -24.43 0.28 15.68
N ASP A 86 -24.72 1.33 14.94
CA ASP A 86 -25.77 1.40 13.90
C ASP A 86 -25.28 1.04 12.50
N SER A 87 -24.00 0.72 12.33
CA SER A 87 -23.41 0.35 11.05
C SER A 87 -23.67 -1.13 10.71
N ASN A 88 -24.07 -1.39 9.48
CA ASN A 88 -24.23 -2.74 8.93
C ASN A 88 -22.96 -3.27 8.22
N HIS A 89 -21.86 -2.55 8.30
CA HIS A 89 -20.60 -2.93 7.66
C HIS A 89 -20.12 -4.31 8.15
N ASP A 90 -19.71 -5.16 7.21
CA ASP A 90 -19.14 -6.48 7.49
C ASP A 90 -17.66 -6.52 7.10
N PHE A 91 -16.77 -6.42 8.08
CA PHE A 91 -15.32 -6.41 7.86
C PHE A 91 -14.75 -7.67 7.21
N THR A 92 -15.54 -8.73 7.08
CA THR A 92 -15.08 -9.96 6.43
C THR A 92 -15.21 -9.90 4.91
N LYS A 93 -16.03 -9.00 4.37
CA LYS A 93 -16.36 -8.95 2.94
C LYS A 93 -16.53 -7.57 2.35
N ASP A 94 -16.90 -6.57 3.16
CA ASP A 94 -17.19 -5.24 2.64
C ASP A 94 -15.92 -4.38 2.56
N PRO A 95 -15.72 -3.63 1.46
CA PRO A 95 -14.68 -2.63 1.37
C PRO A 95 -14.97 -1.44 2.29
N LEU A 96 -13.93 -0.72 2.71
CA LEU A 96 -14.11 0.52 3.46
C LEU A 96 -14.68 1.62 2.57
N GLU A 97 -15.69 2.31 3.04
CA GLU A 97 -16.24 3.49 2.35
C GLU A 97 -15.43 4.73 2.73
N LEU A 98 -14.44 5.10 1.89
CA LEU A 98 -13.58 6.25 2.14
C LEU A 98 -14.30 7.56 1.81
N GLN A 99 -14.00 8.58 2.59
CA GLN A 99 -14.52 9.94 2.42
C GLN A 99 -13.44 10.97 2.75
N ILE A 100 -13.59 12.18 2.22
CA ILE A 100 -12.80 13.34 2.63
C ILE A 100 -13.73 14.28 3.40
N VAL A 101 -13.42 14.48 4.69
CA VAL A 101 -14.19 15.33 5.59
C VAL A 101 -13.25 16.32 6.26
N ASP A 102 -13.49 17.61 6.08
CA ASP A 102 -12.68 18.68 6.65
C ASP A 102 -11.18 18.53 6.39
N GLY A 103 -10.81 18.10 5.18
CA GLY A 103 -9.42 17.89 4.77
C GLY A 103 -8.78 16.60 5.31
N ASN A 104 -9.55 15.73 5.96
CA ASN A 104 -9.09 14.45 6.47
C ASN A 104 -9.68 13.29 5.66
N VAL A 105 -8.89 12.26 5.43
CA VAL A 105 -9.38 10.98 4.91
C VAL A 105 -9.99 10.20 6.07
N VAL A 106 -11.23 9.78 5.93
CA VAL A 106 -11.96 9.00 6.92
C VAL A 106 -12.64 7.79 6.26
N ALA A 107 -12.95 6.77 7.04
CA ALA A 107 -13.86 5.70 6.63
C ALA A 107 -15.22 5.95 7.29
N LYS A 108 -16.28 5.81 6.50
CA LYS A 108 -17.64 6.04 6.98
C LYS A 108 -18.05 4.96 7.97
N ASP A 109 -18.39 5.38 9.18
CA ASP A 109 -18.91 4.54 10.25
C ASP A 109 -18.02 3.38 10.72
N THR A 110 -16.75 3.37 10.30
CA THR A 110 -15.76 2.34 10.65
C THR A 110 -14.40 2.94 10.98
N THR A 111 -13.49 2.12 11.52
CA THR A 111 -12.07 2.42 11.55
C THR A 111 -11.52 2.53 10.12
N LEU A 112 -10.51 3.36 9.94
CA LEU A 112 -9.88 3.64 8.63
C LEU A 112 -8.78 2.64 8.28
N GLY A 113 -8.09 2.09 9.28
CA GLY A 113 -6.92 1.24 9.05
C GLY A 113 -5.72 2.02 8.49
N GLY A 114 -5.61 3.30 8.80
CA GLY A 114 -4.43 4.11 8.46
C GLY A 114 -3.16 3.58 9.13
N ASP A 115 -3.29 3.06 10.32
CA ASP A 115 -2.28 2.26 11.02
C ASP A 115 -2.52 0.76 10.70
N ASN A 116 -1.75 0.13 9.82
CA ASN A 116 -0.57 0.67 9.18
C ASN A 116 -0.73 0.71 7.63
N GLY A 117 -1.96 0.88 7.15
CA GLY A 117 -2.25 0.90 5.71
C GLY A 117 -1.50 2.00 4.96
N ILE A 118 -1.21 3.12 5.63
CA ILE A 118 -0.45 4.20 4.98
C ILE A 118 1.01 3.78 4.72
N ALA A 119 1.64 3.04 5.63
CA ALA A 119 2.99 2.52 5.40
C ALA A 119 3.01 1.53 4.23
N LEU A 120 1.99 0.68 4.13
CA LEU A 120 1.83 -0.23 3.00
C LEU A 120 1.73 0.54 1.67
N ALA A 121 0.85 1.53 1.62
CA ALA A 121 0.64 2.36 0.44
C ALA A 121 1.90 3.12 0.03
N MET A 122 2.65 3.65 1.00
CA MET A 122 3.94 4.32 0.76
C MET A 122 4.99 3.36 0.19
N ALA A 123 5.12 2.17 0.76
CA ALA A 123 6.04 1.14 0.26
C ALA A 123 5.67 0.71 -1.17
N MET A 124 4.39 0.50 -1.45
CA MET A 124 3.89 0.16 -2.78
C MET A 124 4.16 1.28 -3.79
N ALA A 125 3.93 2.53 -3.40
CA ALA A 125 4.21 3.68 -4.25
C ALA A 125 5.70 3.80 -4.60
N LEU A 126 6.59 3.52 -3.65
CA LEU A 126 8.04 3.48 -3.90
C LEU A 126 8.42 2.34 -4.83
N LEU A 127 7.91 1.14 -4.60
CA LEU A 127 8.16 -0.02 -5.46
C LEU A 127 7.69 0.25 -6.89
N ASP A 128 6.50 0.79 -7.06
CA ASP A 128 5.93 1.13 -8.36
C ASP A 128 6.68 2.27 -9.06
N SER A 129 7.01 3.33 -8.34
CA SER A 129 7.67 4.52 -8.90
C SER A 129 9.07 4.22 -9.44
N CYS A 130 9.84 3.43 -8.72
CA CYS A 130 11.20 3.09 -9.12
C CYS A 130 11.26 2.12 -10.32
N LEU A 131 10.17 1.47 -10.70
CA LEU A 131 10.09 0.64 -11.90
C LEU A 131 10.01 1.47 -13.19
N LEU A 132 9.63 2.74 -13.09
CA LEU A 132 9.46 3.64 -14.23
C LEU A 132 10.75 4.33 -14.66
N TYR A 133 11.83 4.23 -13.88
CA TYR A 133 13.12 4.84 -14.23
C TYR A 133 13.96 3.89 -15.09
N THR A 134 13.60 3.83 -16.35
CA THR A 134 14.42 3.18 -17.38
C THR A 134 15.47 4.11 -17.98
N SER A 135 15.43 5.41 -17.66
CA SER A 135 16.41 6.41 -18.08
C SER A 135 16.64 7.40 -16.94
N PRO A 136 17.90 7.69 -16.56
CA PRO A 136 18.17 8.76 -15.61
C PRO A 136 17.71 10.07 -16.25
N SER A 137 16.86 10.82 -15.53
CA SER A 137 16.53 12.17 -15.96
C SER A 137 17.74 13.07 -15.73
N PRO A 138 17.92 14.16 -16.51
CA PRO A 138 18.99 15.13 -16.26
C PRO A 138 18.96 15.72 -14.83
N ARG A 139 17.81 15.66 -14.14
CA ARG A 139 17.67 16.10 -12.75
C ARG A 139 18.27 15.13 -11.75
N ASP A 140 18.27 13.82 -12.03
CA ASP A 140 18.79 12.81 -11.11
C ASP A 140 20.31 12.94 -11.00
N GLY A 141 21.00 13.30 -12.06
CA GLY A 141 22.42 13.62 -12.05
C GLY A 141 22.77 14.90 -11.29
N ALA A 142 21.84 15.84 -11.15
CA ALA A 142 22.02 17.09 -10.41
C ALA A 142 21.72 16.97 -8.92
N THR A 143 20.90 16.01 -8.50
CA THR A 143 20.48 15.79 -7.12
C THR A 143 21.37 14.81 -6.36
N SER A 144 22.24 14.08 -7.05
CA SER A 144 23.19 13.15 -6.44
C SER A 144 24.47 13.80 -5.92
N ARG A 145 24.47 15.09 -5.65
CA ARG A 145 25.59 15.85 -5.09
C ARG A 145 25.47 16.03 -3.59
#